data_ab013ade294e3fd1f5dc749a6172601c
#
_entry.id   ab013ade294e3fd1f5dc749a6172601c
#
_cell.length_a   1.000
_cell.length_b   1.000
_cell.length_c   1.000
_cell.angle_alpha   90.00
_cell.angle_beta   90.00
_cell.angle_gamma   90.00
#
_symmetry.space_group_name_H-M   'P 1'
#
loop_
_entity.id
_entity.type
_entity.pdbx_description
1 polymer ?
#
loop_
_entity_poly.entity_id
_entity_poly.type
_entity_poly.pdbx_seq_one_letter_code
_entity_poly.pdbx_strand_id
1 'polypeptide(L)'
;LSDLGFPEAIPAQMDALKDPSKLVRWRAAMYLYEVGDESALPALREAEDDEEFEVALQVKMAIERIEKGEEALGSVWKQMTEARKGK
;
A
#
# COMPACT_ATOMS: atom_id res chain seq x y z
N LEU A 1 20.41 -9.44 -0.05
CA LEU A 1 20.23 -8.70 -0.71
C LEU A 1 19.01 -8.09 -0.64
N SER A 2 18.91 -7.20 -0.25
CA SER A 2 17.86 -6.65 -0.07
C SER A 2 17.24 -6.19 -1.20
N ASP A 3 16.33 -6.65 -1.60
CA ASP A 3 15.69 -6.20 -2.67
C ASP A 3 14.68 -5.23 -2.36
N LEU A 4 14.83 -4.59 -1.30
CA LEU A 4 13.88 -3.63 -0.91
C LEU A 4 13.78 -2.57 -1.92
N GLY A 5 12.67 -2.27 -2.39
CA GLY A 5 12.47 -1.21 -3.33
C GLY A 5 12.68 -1.60 -4.77
N PHE A 6 13.11 -2.81 -5.02
CA PHE A 6 13.27 -3.22 -6.39
C PHE A 6 11.90 -3.50 -6.96
N PRO A 7 11.60 -2.97 -8.11
CA PRO A 7 10.27 -3.18 -8.70
C PRO A 7 9.92 -4.64 -8.88
N GLU A 8 10.91 -5.47 -9.11
CA GLU A 8 10.63 -6.87 -9.31
C GLU A 8 10.08 -7.54 -8.09
N ALA A 9 10.30 -7.00 -6.93
CA ALA A 9 9.80 -7.61 -5.71
C ALA A 9 8.31 -7.38 -5.55
N ILE A 10 7.76 -6.36 -6.19
CA ILE A 10 6.36 -6.07 -6.03
C ILE A 10 5.48 -7.21 -6.53
N PRO A 11 5.73 -7.77 -7.73
CA PRO A 11 4.89 -8.88 -8.17
C PRO A 11 4.98 -10.08 -7.22
N ALA A 12 6.14 -10.35 -6.67
CA ALA A 12 6.29 -11.46 -5.74
C ALA A 12 5.45 -11.22 -4.49
N GLN A 13 5.41 -9.99 -4.02
CA GLN A 13 4.61 -9.69 -2.84
C GLN A 13 3.13 -9.71 -3.16
N MET A 14 2.76 -9.35 -4.36
CA MET A 14 1.37 -9.46 -4.76
C MET A 14 0.91 -10.90 -4.67
N ASP A 15 1.77 -11.82 -5.11
CA ASP A 15 1.44 -13.23 -5.00
C ASP A 15 1.41 -13.67 -3.54
N ALA A 16 2.30 -13.15 -2.74
CA ALA A 16 2.36 -13.54 -1.34
C ALA A 16 1.12 -13.12 -0.57
N LEU A 17 0.35 -12.20 -1.09
CA LEU A 17 -0.91 -11.83 -0.45
C LEU A 17 -1.89 -12.98 -0.46
N LYS A 18 -1.65 -14.00 -1.26
CA LYS A 18 -2.52 -15.14 -1.32
C LYS A 18 -1.92 -16.36 -0.65
N ASP A 19 -0.83 -16.20 0.03
CA ASP A 19 -0.17 -17.31 0.67
C ASP A 19 -1.03 -17.87 1.79
N PRO A 20 -1.02 -19.17 2.01
CA PRO A 20 -1.81 -19.73 3.12
C PRO A 20 -1.36 -19.21 4.48
N SER A 21 -0.13 -18.77 4.61
CA SER A 21 0.35 -18.33 5.88
C SER A 21 -0.08 -16.90 6.17
N LYS A 22 -0.73 -16.70 7.29
CA LYS A 22 -1.14 -15.38 7.70
C LYS A 22 0.05 -14.43 7.82
N LEU A 23 1.15 -14.93 8.36
CA LEU A 23 2.31 -14.08 8.54
C LEU A 23 2.86 -13.62 7.19
N VAL A 24 2.89 -14.52 6.22
CA VAL A 24 3.39 -14.17 4.91
C VAL A 24 2.48 -13.14 4.27
N ARG A 25 1.17 -13.32 4.40
CA ARG A 25 0.23 -12.35 3.84
C ARG A 25 0.40 -10.99 4.49
N TRP A 26 0.57 -11.00 5.81
CA TRP A 26 0.71 -9.74 6.53
C TRP A 26 1.99 -9.01 6.13
N ARG A 27 3.08 -9.77 6.01
CA ARG A 27 4.33 -9.16 5.61
C ARG A 27 4.27 -8.62 4.20
N ALA A 28 3.58 -9.33 3.33
CA ALA A 28 3.42 -8.85 1.96
C ALA A 28 2.65 -7.54 1.95
N ALA A 29 1.61 -7.45 2.76
CA ALA A 29 0.83 -6.23 2.82
C ALA A 29 1.66 -5.09 3.37
N MET A 30 2.50 -5.37 4.36
CA MET A 30 3.36 -4.35 4.90
C MET A 30 4.37 -3.86 3.87
N TYR A 31 4.93 -4.79 3.14
CA TYR A 31 5.89 -4.42 2.12
C TYR A 31 5.23 -3.53 1.06
N LEU A 32 4.05 -3.90 0.64
CA LEU A 32 3.36 -3.11 -0.36
C LEU A 32 2.90 -1.78 0.21
N TYR A 33 2.67 -1.73 1.51
CA TYR A 33 2.34 -0.46 2.13
C TYR A 33 3.53 0.50 2.03
N GLU A 34 4.73 -0.03 2.15
CA GLU A 34 5.91 0.83 2.17
C GLU A 34 6.43 1.17 0.80
N VAL A 35 6.43 0.20 -0.10
CA VAL A 35 7.04 0.45 -1.39
C VAL A 35 6.15 0.14 -2.57
N GLY A 36 4.91 -0.24 -2.32
CA GLY A 36 4.03 -0.60 -3.43
C GLY A 36 3.61 0.60 -4.23
N ASP A 37 3.13 0.33 -5.42
CA ASP A 37 2.63 1.40 -6.26
C ASP A 37 1.30 0.95 -6.83
N GLU A 38 0.81 1.69 -7.78
CA GLU A 38 -0.52 1.42 -8.32
C GLU A 38 -0.65 0.03 -8.91
N SER A 39 0.44 -0.55 -9.35
CA SER A 39 0.35 -1.87 -9.93
C SER A 39 -0.02 -2.92 -8.91
N ALA A 40 0.13 -2.64 -7.63
CA ALA A 40 -0.25 -3.57 -6.59
C ALA A 40 -1.70 -3.45 -6.18
N LEU A 41 -2.39 -2.42 -6.62
CA LEU A 41 -3.77 -2.20 -6.19
C LEU A 41 -4.70 -3.36 -6.48
N PRO A 42 -4.67 -3.95 -7.67
CA PRO A 42 -5.61 -5.05 -7.90
C PRO A 42 -5.43 -6.20 -6.91
N ALA A 43 -4.19 -6.55 -6.63
CA ALA A 43 -3.93 -7.63 -5.69
C ALA A 43 -4.32 -7.24 -4.28
N LEU A 44 -4.05 -5.99 -3.92
CA LEU A 44 -4.43 -5.53 -2.59
C LEU A 44 -5.94 -5.51 -2.44
N ARG A 45 -6.65 -5.12 -3.48
CA ARG A 45 -8.09 -5.09 -3.37
C ARG A 45 -8.67 -6.48 -3.22
N GLU A 46 -8.03 -7.46 -3.83
CA GLU A 46 -8.49 -8.83 -3.65
C GLU A 46 -8.22 -9.30 -2.24
N ALA A 47 -7.19 -8.80 -1.61
CA ALA A 47 -6.86 -9.22 -0.26
C ALA A 47 -7.57 -8.39 0.79
N GLU A 48 -8.35 -7.42 0.38
CA GLU A 48 -9.04 -6.54 1.30
C GLU A 48 -9.98 -7.28 2.22
N ASP A 49 -10.50 -8.41 1.75
CA ASP A 49 -11.43 -9.18 2.53
C ASP A 49 -10.76 -10.34 3.24
N ASP A 50 -9.49 -10.23 3.51
CA ASP A 50 -8.80 -11.32 4.18
C ASP A 50 -9.50 -11.67 5.47
N GLU A 51 -9.57 -12.97 5.76
CA GLU A 51 -10.27 -13.40 6.95
C GLU A 51 -9.52 -13.00 8.22
N GLU A 52 -8.25 -12.68 8.13
CA GLU A 52 -7.52 -12.24 9.29
C GLU A 52 -7.58 -10.74 9.39
N PHE A 53 -8.07 -10.27 10.52
CA PHE A 53 -8.28 -8.83 10.69
C PHE A 53 -6.99 -8.04 10.48
N GLU A 54 -5.89 -8.55 11.02
CA GLU A 54 -4.63 -7.81 10.91
C GLU A 54 -4.18 -7.69 9.47
N VAL A 55 -4.39 -8.75 8.68
CA VAL A 55 -4.01 -8.71 7.29
C VAL A 55 -4.92 -7.77 6.54
N ALA A 56 -6.21 -7.87 6.77
CA ALA A 56 -7.15 -7.01 6.08
C ALA A 56 -6.89 -5.54 6.39
N LEU A 57 -6.58 -5.26 7.64
CA LEU A 57 -6.31 -3.89 8.02
C LEU A 57 -5.06 -3.37 7.32
N GLN A 58 -4.00 -4.18 7.32
CA GLN A 58 -2.78 -3.75 6.68
C GLN A 58 -2.97 -3.56 5.18
N VAL A 59 -3.77 -4.43 4.58
CA VAL A 59 -4.05 -4.31 3.15
C VAL A 59 -4.80 -3.01 2.88
N LYS A 60 -5.78 -2.70 3.71
CA LYS A 60 -6.53 -1.47 3.51
C LYS A 60 -5.65 -0.26 3.68
N MET A 61 -4.74 -0.31 4.63
CA MET A 61 -3.83 0.79 4.80
C MET A 61 -2.94 0.96 3.58
N ALA A 62 -2.50 -0.15 3.01
CA ALA A 62 -1.67 -0.09 1.83
C ALA A 62 -2.43 0.51 0.66
N ILE A 63 -3.67 0.11 0.49
CA ILE A 63 -4.48 0.65 -0.58
C ILE A 63 -4.65 2.15 -0.42
N GLU A 64 -4.96 2.56 0.77
CA GLU A 64 -5.20 3.96 1.02
C GLU A 64 -3.94 4.77 0.77
N ARG A 65 -2.81 4.26 1.23
CA ARG A 65 -1.59 4.97 1.02
C ARG A 65 -1.25 5.11 -0.46
N ILE A 66 -1.44 4.04 -1.21
CA ILE A 66 -1.13 4.07 -2.63
C ILE A 66 -2.09 4.98 -3.37
N GLU A 67 -3.36 4.85 -3.09
CA GLU A 67 -4.35 5.63 -3.79
C GLU A 67 -4.33 7.08 -3.43
N LYS A 68 -4.15 7.36 -2.16
CA LYS A 68 -4.21 8.72 -1.70
C LYS A 68 -2.90 9.22 -1.17
N GLY A 69 -1.86 8.42 -1.32
CA GLY A 69 -0.59 8.78 -0.75
C GLY A 69 -0.15 10.15 -1.13
N GLU A 70 -0.13 10.39 -2.41
CA GLU A 70 0.28 11.67 -2.86
C GLU A 70 -0.74 12.68 -2.50
N GLU A 71 -2.00 12.32 -2.57
CA GLU A 71 -3.04 13.21 -2.21
C GLU A 71 -3.09 13.45 -0.74
N ALA A 72 -2.83 12.46 0.07
CA ALA A 72 -2.82 12.62 1.50
C ALA A 72 -1.73 13.56 1.93
N LEU A 73 -0.53 13.35 1.39
CA LEU A 73 0.53 14.27 1.65
C LEU A 73 0.28 15.53 0.89
N GLY A 74 -0.13 15.39 -0.34
CA GLY A 74 -0.36 16.51 -1.20
C GLY A 74 -1.47 17.38 -0.74
N SER A 75 -2.41 16.81 -0.02
CA SER A 75 -3.51 17.57 0.49
C SER A 75 -3.02 18.63 1.46
N VAL A 76 -2.10 18.24 2.31
CA VAL A 76 -1.52 19.19 3.24
C VAL A 76 -0.74 20.24 2.49
N TRP A 77 0.10 19.81 1.57
CA TRP A 77 0.89 20.74 0.81
C TRP A 77 0.02 21.64 -0.04
N LYS A 78 -1.01 21.08 -0.62
CA LYS A 78 -1.90 21.83 -1.43
C LYS A 78 -2.63 22.86 -0.63
N GLN A 79 -3.06 22.51 0.56
CA GLN A 79 -3.72 23.46 1.41
C GLN A 79 -2.79 24.57 1.80
N MET A 80 -1.55 24.25 2.09
CA MET A 80 -0.61 25.28 2.44
C MET A 80 -0.35 26.20 1.27
N THR A 81 -0.22 25.61 0.09
CA THR A 81 0.04 26.40 -1.09
C THR A 81 -1.14 27.26 -1.45
N GLU A 82 -2.32 26.71 -1.37
CA GLU A 82 -3.49 27.45 -1.72
C GLU A 82 -3.79 28.54 -0.73
N ALA A 83 -3.48 28.28 0.52
CA ALA A 83 -3.66 29.31 1.51
C ALA A 83 -2.78 30.49 1.19
N ARG A 84 -1.60 30.23 0.66
CA ARG A 84 -0.72 31.29 0.30
C ARG A 84 -1.17 31.95 -0.94
N LYS A 85 -1.55 31.18 -1.94
CA LYS A 85 -1.97 31.76 -3.14
C LYS A 85 -3.29 32.40 -3.03
N GLY A 86 -4.13 31.94 -2.19
CA GLY A 86 -5.44 32.41 -2.07
C GLY A 86 -5.53 33.81 -1.62
N LYS A 87 -4.51 34.43 -1.46
CA LYS A 87 -4.55 35.69 -0.97
C LYS A 87 -4.65 36.66 -1.92
#